data_9eff98b2460d52635b2062c0499f96f6
#
_entry.id   9eff98b2460d52635b2062c0499f96f6
#
_cell.length_a   1.000
_cell.length_b   1.000
_cell.length_c   1.000
_cell.angle_alpha   90.00
_cell.angle_beta   90.00
_cell.angle_gamma   90.00
#
_symmetry.space_group_name_H-M   'P 1'
#
loop_
_entity.id
_entity.type
_entity.pdbx_description
1 polymer ?
#
loop_
_entity_poly.entity_id
_entity_poly.type
_entity_poly.pdbx_seq_one_letter_code
_entity_poly.pdbx_strand_id
1 'polypeptide(L)'
;IAATQHPCPSYEDSAASLTLDQLRILIDNLKLTSVATIDIIFSNNFLERYSCEELVGLLSKYNFAYRVHLYSEDYETIVTSINKIDIKLNLSFIVYQDRFSSNDKFYTFNSAYNCDQKYLAYDEQDIMFNMGVILPVWTGNNQEMFSKYVYTELSDIEETKINLNALFRNKKLNSNFYGLIDIAPDGNVYAHGSKKSIANVNDKGFSLVDVVIDEFKKNRTWRLTRDCTKCKLCPYRFVCPPVSIFEIQSNQIKMCHINYNEL
;
A
#
# COMPACT_ATOMS: atom_id res chain seq x y z
N ILE A 1 11.87 -2.15 12.35
CA ILE A 1 10.84 -1.38 11.60
C ILE A 1 10.38 -2.26 10.45
N ALA A 2 9.13 -2.72 10.48
CA ALA A 2 8.59 -3.45 9.35
C ALA A 2 8.38 -2.47 8.20
N ALA A 3 9.14 -2.61 7.11
CA ALA A 3 8.90 -1.90 5.87
C ALA A 3 7.57 -2.38 5.30
N THR A 4 6.49 -1.72 5.66
CA THR A 4 5.17 -2.07 5.15
C THR A 4 4.96 -1.37 3.82
N GLN A 5 4.49 -2.14 2.85
CA GLN A 5 4.25 -1.71 1.48
C GLN A 5 2.77 -1.32 1.28
N HIS A 6 2.14 -0.84 2.34
CA HIS A 6 0.75 -0.43 2.27
C HIS A 6 0.59 0.89 1.53
N PRO A 7 -0.52 1.07 0.82
CA PRO A 7 -0.86 2.36 0.26
C PRO A 7 -0.88 3.40 1.39
N CYS A 8 -0.19 4.51 1.18
CA CYS A 8 -0.21 5.66 2.07
C CYS A 8 -0.97 6.78 1.35
N PRO A 9 -1.91 7.46 2.01
CA PRO A 9 -2.53 8.64 1.42
C PRO A 9 -1.43 9.64 1.03
N SER A 10 -1.49 10.16 -0.19
CA SER A 10 -0.59 11.24 -0.60
C SER A 10 -1.28 12.58 -0.40
N TYR A 11 -0.56 13.55 0.15
CA TYR A 11 -1.03 14.94 0.26
C TYR A 11 -1.03 15.68 -1.08
N GLU A 12 -0.68 15.02 -2.17
CA GLU A 12 -0.77 15.66 -3.48
C GLU A 12 -2.24 16.00 -3.75
N ASP A 13 -2.52 17.30 -3.76
CA ASP A 13 -3.78 17.90 -4.21
C ASP A 13 -4.01 17.58 -5.70
N SER A 14 -4.32 16.33 -5.99
CA SER A 14 -4.79 16.01 -7.32
C SER A 14 -6.20 16.60 -7.45
N ALA A 15 -6.38 17.51 -8.40
CA ALA A 15 -7.70 18.03 -8.74
C ALA A 15 -8.66 16.93 -9.23
N ALA A 16 -8.13 15.75 -9.54
CA ALA A 16 -8.87 14.58 -9.97
C ALA A 16 -9.25 13.69 -8.78
N SER A 17 -10.42 13.05 -8.88
CA SER A 17 -10.85 11.97 -7.99
C SER A 17 -11.76 11.04 -8.77
N LEU A 18 -11.74 9.75 -8.44
CA LEU A 18 -12.63 8.76 -9.04
C LEU A 18 -14.08 9.15 -8.77
N THR A 19 -14.91 9.15 -9.77
CA THR A 19 -16.35 9.33 -9.59
C THR A 19 -16.98 8.05 -9.01
N LEU A 20 -18.18 8.17 -8.41
CA LEU A 20 -18.92 7.00 -7.95
C LEU A 20 -19.27 6.03 -9.09
N ASP A 21 -19.46 6.54 -10.31
CA ASP A 21 -19.69 5.70 -11.49
C ASP A 21 -18.45 4.91 -11.89
N GLN A 22 -17.28 5.53 -11.86
CA GLN A 22 -16.00 4.82 -12.09
C GLN A 22 -15.77 3.78 -11.01
N LEU A 23 -16.01 4.11 -9.74
CA LEU A 23 -15.91 3.16 -8.64
C LEU A 23 -16.87 1.99 -8.82
N ARG A 24 -18.11 2.24 -9.26
CA ARG A 24 -19.07 1.18 -9.58
C ARG A 24 -18.57 0.26 -10.70
N ILE A 25 -18.03 0.83 -11.79
CA ILE A 25 -17.45 0.04 -12.89
C ILE A 25 -16.33 -0.87 -12.38
N LEU A 26 -15.45 -0.33 -11.53
CA LEU A 26 -14.34 -1.09 -10.94
C LEU A 26 -14.85 -2.25 -10.07
N ILE A 27 -15.77 -1.97 -9.15
CA ILE A 27 -16.31 -2.99 -8.23
C ILE A 27 -17.10 -4.05 -9.00
N ASP A 28 -17.83 -3.69 -10.05
CA ASP A 28 -18.53 -4.65 -10.92
C ASP A 28 -17.55 -5.59 -11.64
N ASN A 29 -16.40 -5.07 -12.08
CA ASN A 29 -15.34 -5.90 -12.65
C ASN A 29 -14.74 -6.87 -11.63
N LEU A 30 -14.64 -6.48 -10.36
CA LEU A 30 -14.08 -7.31 -9.29
C LEU A 30 -14.95 -8.50 -8.93
N LYS A 31 -16.27 -8.48 -9.20
CA LYS A 31 -17.17 -9.64 -9.01
C LYS A 31 -16.73 -10.88 -9.78
N LEU A 32 -16.01 -10.71 -10.86
CA LEU A 32 -15.50 -11.79 -11.70
C LEU A 32 -14.13 -12.31 -11.27
N THR A 33 -13.62 -11.81 -10.15
CA THR A 33 -12.28 -12.11 -9.63
C THR A 33 -12.37 -12.77 -8.25
N SER A 34 -11.25 -13.25 -7.75
CA SER A 34 -11.12 -13.78 -6.40
C SER A 34 -10.69 -12.71 -5.36
N VAL A 35 -10.83 -11.45 -5.69
CA VAL A 35 -10.54 -10.34 -4.76
C VAL A 35 -11.48 -10.40 -3.57
N ALA A 36 -10.92 -10.39 -2.36
CA ALA A 36 -11.69 -10.40 -1.12
C ALA A 36 -11.70 -9.04 -0.42
N THR A 37 -10.67 -8.23 -0.62
CA THR A 37 -10.49 -6.95 0.08
C THR A 37 -10.19 -5.84 -0.91
N ILE A 38 -10.80 -4.69 -0.68
CA ILE A 38 -10.59 -3.46 -1.45
C ILE A 38 -10.06 -2.40 -0.49
N ASP A 39 -8.89 -1.85 -0.80
CA ASP A 39 -8.32 -0.69 -0.11
C ASP A 39 -8.81 0.59 -0.77
N ILE A 40 -9.44 1.46 0.02
CA ILE A 40 -9.94 2.76 -0.43
C ILE A 40 -9.14 3.84 0.27
N ILE A 41 -8.43 4.66 -0.50
CA ILE A 41 -7.60 5.73 0.04
C ILE A 41 -8.39 7.04 -0.05
N PHE A 42 -8.68 7.66 1.10
CA PHE A 42 -9.33 8.94 1.17
C PHE A 42 -8.31 10.07 1.10
N SER A 43 -8.56 11.04 0.22
CA SER A 43 -7.82 12.30 0.20
C SER A 43 -8.33 13.25 1.28
N ASN A 44 -7.53 14.27 1.65
CA ASN A 44 -7.89 15.25 2.67
C ASN A 44 -9.22 16.00 2.42
N ASN A 45 -9.67 16.06 1.16
CA ASN A 45 -10.92 16.74 0.78
C ASN A 45 -12.05 15.77 0.42
N PHE A 46 -11.99 14.53 0.97
CA PHE A 46 -12.97 13.49 0.63
C PHE A 46 -14.42 13.93 0.87
N LEU A 47 -14.71 14.50 2.06
CA LEU A 47 -16.07 14.92 2.45
C LEU A 47 -16.60 16.13 1.65
N GLU A 48 -15.73 16.91 1.04
CA GLU A 48 -16.12 18.00 0.15
C GLU A 48 -16.61 17.50 -1.22
N ARG A 49 -16.14 16.32 -1.62
CA ARG A 49 -16.37 15.75 -2.96
C ARG A 49 -17.42 14.64 -2.98
N TYR A 50 -17.58 13.93 -1.87
CA TYR A 50 -18.45 12.76 -1.78
C TYR A 50 -19.36 12.81 -0.57
N SER A 51 -20.60 12.38 -0.77
CA SER A 51 -21.49 12.01 0.33
C SER A 51 -21.09 10.64 0.88
N CYS A 52 -20.88 10.54 2.19
CA CYS A 52 -20.69 9.24 2.84
C CYS A 52 -21.87 8.30 2.59
N GLU A 53 -23.09 8.81 2.52
CA GLU A 53 -24.31 8.02 2.26
C GLU A 53 -24.25 7.37 0.87
N GLU A 54 -23.89 8.14 -0.16
CA GLU A 54 -23.81 7.63 -1.53
C GLU A 54 -22.70 6.56 -1.66
N LEU A 55 -21.53 6.81 -1.05
CA LEU A 55 -20.45 5.84 -1.06
C LEU A 55 -20.83 4.56 -0.32
N VAL A 56 -21.31 4.67 0.93
CA VAL A 56 -21.74 3.52 1.73
C VAL A 56 -22.88 2.77 1.04
N GLY A 57 -23.84 3.50 0.46
CA GLY A 57 -24.93 2.94 -0.33
C GLY A 57 -24.47 2.21 -1.59
N LEU A 58 -23.36 2.66 -2.22
CA LEU A 58 -22.74 1.92 -3.32
C LEU A 58 -22.04 0.67 -2.81
N LEU A 59 -21.17 0.78 -1.82
CA LEU A 59 -20.34 -0.33 -1.30
C LEU A 59 -21.19 -1.45 -0.70
N SER A 60 -22.34 -1.13 -0.06
CA SER A 60 -23.25 -2.10 0.56
C SER A 60 -23.91 -3.07 -0.42
N LYS A 61 -23.91 -2.75 -1.70
CA LYS A 61 -24.45 -3.62 -2.77
C LYS A 61 -23.53 -4.81 -3.08
N TYR A 62 -22.33 -4.84 -2.48
CA TYR A 62 -21.30 -5.80 -2.78
C TYR A 62 -20.77 -6.45 -1.51
N ASN A 63 -20.38 -7.70 -1.60
CA ASN A 63 -19.87 -8.47 -0.45
C ASN A 63 -18.34 -8.54 -0.46
N PHE A 64 -17.69 -7.37 -0.31
CA PHE A 64 -16.25 -7.27 -0.13
C PHE A 64 -15.92 -6.81 1.29
N ALA A 65 -14.70 -7.10 1.74
CA ALA A 65 -14.11 -6.41 2.88
C ALA A 65 -13.47 -5.10 2.38
N TYR A 66 -13.76 -4.01 3.05
CA TYR A 66 -13.21 -2.70 2.71
C TYR A 66 -12.26 -2.24 3.79
N ARG A 67 -11.07 -1.79 3.40
CA ARG A 67 -10.14 -1.08 4.27
C ARG A 67 -10.04 0.36 3.82
N VAL A 68 -10.44 1.28 4.68
CA VAL A 68 -10.35 2.71 4.40
C VAL A 68 -9.07 3.26 5.01
N HIS A 69 -8.26 3.87 4.16
CA HIS A 69 -7.01 4.52 4.51
C HIS A 69 -7.25 6.02 4.59
N LEU A 70 -6.94 6.62 5.74
CA LEU A 70 -7.16 8.05 5.97
C LEU A 70 -6.18 8.60 7.00
N TYR A 71 -6.08 9.92 7.10
CA TYR A 71 -5.33 10.58 8.13
C TYR A 71 -6.12 10.70 9.44
N SER A 72 -5.42 10.80 10.56
CA SER A 72 -6.02 10.87 11.90
C SER A 72 -6.98 12.05 12.06
N GLU A 73 -6.71 13.15 11.38
CA GLU A 73 -7.53 14.38 11.40
C GLU A 73 -8.95 14.15 10.90
N ASP A 74 -9.11 13.28 9.90
CA ASP A 74 -10.40 13.02 9.25
C ASP A 74 -11.18 11.88 9.91
N TYR A 75 -10.53 11.07 10.75
CA TYR A 75 -11.09 9.83 11.27
C TYR A 75 -12.42 10.03 11.99
N GLU A 76 -12.47 10.92 12.99
CA GLU A 76 -13.67 11.12 13.80
C GLU A 76 -14.85 11.62 12.97
N THR A 77 -14.58 12.52 12.02
CA THR A 77 -15.62 13.09 11.14
C THR A 77 -16.20 12.04 10.22
N ILE A 78 -15.33 11.23 9.61
CA ILE A 78 -15.73 10.16 8.68
C ILE A 78 -16.50 9.06 9.41
N VAL A 79 -15.97 8.57 10.54
CA VAL A 79 -16.63 7.52 11.34
C VAL A 79 -17.98 7.99 11.86
N THR A 80 -18.08 9.23 12.33
CA THR A 80 -19.34 9.82 12.78
C THR A 80 -20.36 9.89 11.64
N SER A 81 -19.92 10.22 10.44
CA SER A 81 -20.78 10.29 9.26
C SER A 81 -21.26 8.91 8.83
N ILE A 82 -20.38 7.90 8.85
CA ILE A 82 -20.73 6.52 8.52
C ILE A 82 -21.67 5.91 9.57
N ASN A 83 -21.46 6.18 10.86
CA ASN A 83 -22.29 5.64 11.95
C ASN A 83 -23.75 6.18 11.93
N LYS A 84 -24.00 7.31 11.26
CA LYS A 84 -25.37 7.83 11.05
C LYS A 84 -26.15 7.02 10.01
N ILE A 85 -25.45 6.21 9.22
CA ILE A 85 -26.04 5.41 8.15
C ILE A 85 -26.36 4.04 8.71
N ASP A 86 -27.62 3.64 8.67
CA ASP A 86 -28.07 2.31 9.16
C ASP A 86 -27.80 1.21 8.14
N ILE A 87 -26.52 1.07 7.76
CA ILE A 87 -26.03 0.06 6.82
C ILE A 87 -24.82 -0.64 7.41
N LYS A 88 -24.84 -1.97 7.49
CA LYS A 88 -23.68 -2.76 7.91
C LYS A 88 -22.76 -3.03 6.74
N LEU A 89 -21.52 -2.56 6.84
CA LEU A 89 -20.42 -2.87 5.94
C LEU A 89 -19.34 -3.70 6.67
N ASN A 90 -18.70 -4.60 5.94
CA ASN A 90 -17.45 -5.21 6.42
C ASN A 90 -16.32 -4.19 6.21
N LEU A 91 -16.16 -3.30 7.17
CA LEU A 91 -15.31 -2.13 7.10
C LEU A 91 -14.24 -2.15 8.19
N SER A 92 -13.02 -1.81 7.84
CA SER A 92 -11.91 -1.54 8.75
C SER A 92 -11.18 -0.27 8.35
N PHE A 93 -10.48 0.34 9.30
CA PHE A 93 -9.75 1.58 9.06
C PHE A 93 -8.25 1.37 9.26
N ILE A 94 -7.46 2.02 8.40
CA ILE A 94 -6.04 2.22 8.61
C ILE A 94 -5.81 3.71 8.71
N VAL A 95 -5.48 4.14 9.91
CA VAL A 95 -5.32 5.56 10.25
C VAL A 95 -3.85 5.91 10.30
N TYR A 96 -3.47 6.87 9.46
CA TYR A 96 -2.12 7.40 9.40
C TYR A 96 -2.01 8.65 10.26
N GLN A 97 -0.97 8.68 11.07
CA GLN A 97 -0.61 9.85 11.83
C GLN A 97 0.68 10.42 11.26
N ASP A 98 0.59 11.67 10.80
CA ASP A 98 1.74 12.42 10.33
C ASP A 98 2.41 13.06 11.55
N ARG A 99 3.71 12.87 11.70
CA ARG A 99 4.58 13.36 12.77
C ARG A 99 3.98 13.35 14.20
N PHE A 100 4.72 12.79 15.11
CA PHE A 100 4.36 12.79 16.53
C PHE A 100 4.46 14.23 17.11
N SER A 101 3.35 14.79 17.57
CA SER A 101 3.37 15.96 18.45
C SER A 101 3.23 15.51 19.90
N SER A 102 3.93 16.16 20.82
CA SER A 102 3.86 15.87 22.26
C SER A 102 2.46 16.07 22.86
N ASN A 103 1.53 16.65 22.10
CA ASN A 103 0.13 16.85 22.41
C ASN A 103 -0.80 15.81 21.76
N ASP A 104 -0.26 14.87 20.97
CA ASP A 104 -1.07 13.89 20.31
C ASP A 104 -1.70 12.96 21.34
N LYS A 105 -3.01 13.04 21.43
CA LYS A 105 -3.80 12.09 22.16
C LYS A 105 -3.61 10.74 21.48
N PHE A 106 -3.18 9.73 22.23
CA PHE A 106 -3.43 8.36 21.82
C PHE A 106 -4.94 8.23 21.60
N TYR A 107 -5.33 8.21 20.35
CA TYR A 107 -6.71 7.97 20.02
C TYR A 107 -7.04 6.55 20.47
N THR A 108 -7.67 6.39 21.62
CA THR A 108 -8.39 5.18 21.95
C THR A 108 -9.59 5.15 21.02
N PHE A 109 -9.41 4.50 19.87
CA PHE A 109 -10.46 4.35 18.88
C PHE A 109 -11.58 3.49 19.48
N ASN A 110 -12.52 4.14 20.11
CA ASN A 110 -13.71 3.50 20.65
C ASN A 110 -14.75 3.37 19.53
N SER A 111 -14.42 2.63 18.48
CA SER A 111 -15.27 2.47 17.32
C SER A 111 -15.80 1.05 17.19
N ALA A 112 -16.98 0.93 16.58
CA ALA A 112 -17.55 -0.36 16.20
C ALA A 112 -16.76 -1.08 15.09
N TYR A 113 -15.69 -0.47 14.60
CA TYR A 113 -14.84 -0.94 13.51
C TYR A 113 -13.44 -1.29 13.98
N ASN A 114 -12.82 -2.28 13.33
CA ASN A 114 -11.40 -2.53 13.51
C ASN A 114 -10.58 -1.37 12.97
N CYS A 115 -9.63 -0.87 13.76
CA CYS A 115 -8.80 0.25 13.42
C CYS A 115 -7.33 -0.05 13.70
N ASP A 116 -6.49 0.04 12.68
CA ASP A 116 -5.04 -0.05 12.78
C ASP A 116 -4.43 1.33 12.66
N GLN A 117 -3.68 1.76 13.68
CA GLN A 117 -2.97 3.03 13.66
C GLN A 117 -1.54 2.85 13.19
N LYS A 118 -1.09 3.74 12.30
CA LYS A 118 0.26 3.74 11.72
C LYS A 118 0.86 5.13 11.78
N TYR A 119 2.13 5.19 12.17
CA TYR A 119 2.88 6.45 12.29
C TYR A 119 3.82 6.60 11.10
N LEU A 120 3.74 7.72 10.41
CA LEU A 120 4.64 8.05 9.31
C LEU A 120 5.95 8.61 9.87
N ALA A 121 7.08 8.09 9.42
CA ALA A 121 8.40 8.55 9.83
C ALA A 121 9.17 9.08 8.62
N TYR A 122 9.55 10.34 8.67
CA TYR A 122 10.30 11.04 7.64
C TYR A 122 11.78 11.22 8.02
N ASP A 123 12.07 11.21 9.32
CA ASP A 123 13.42 11.37 9.88
C ASP A 123 13.64 10.46 11.11
N GLU A 124 14.82 10.52 11.70
CA GLU A 124 15.18 9.70 12.88
C GLU A 124 14.38 10.05 14.12
N GLN A 125 13.96 11.31 14.27
CA GLN A 125 13.20 11.76 15.45
C GLN A 125 11.83 11.12 15.45
N ASP A 126 11.18 11.04 14.28
CA ASP A 126 9.88 10.37 14.12
C ASP A 126 9.94 8.90 14.56
N ILE A 127 11.09 8.24 14.35
CA ILE A 127 11.28 6.84 14.77
C ILE A 127 11.45 6.71 16.28
N MET A 128 12.19 7.60 16.90
CA MET A 128 12.52 7.51 18.33
C MET A 128 11.34 7.77 19.26
N PHE A 129 10.36 8.54 18.84
CA PHE A 129 9.25 8.96 19.68
C PHE A 129 7.99 8.10 19.58
N ASN A 130 7.92 7.17 18.62
CA ASN A 130 6.70 6.39 18.37
C ASN A 130 6.71 5.01 19.03
N MET A 131 5.60 4.67 19.71
CA MET A 131 5.40 3.37 20.36
C MET A 131 4.50 2.40 19.56
N GLY A 132 4.21 2.71 18.28
CA GLY A 132 3.31 1.94 17.43
C GLY A 132 3.97 1.34 16.19
N VAL A 133 3.15 1.01 15.21
CA VAL A 133 3.63 0.55 13.90
C VAL A 133 4.13 1.76 13.11
N ILE A 134 5.44 1.83 12.93
CA ILE A 134 6.09 2.93 12.22
C ILE A 134 6.23 2.56 10.74
N LEU A 135 5.84 3.49 9.86
CA LEU A 135 6.01 3.40 8.43
C LEU A 135 7.04 4.43 7.97
N PRO A 136 8.23 4.01 7.52
CA PRO A 136 9.18 4.94 6.94
C PRO A 136 8.65 5.48 5.62
N VAL A 137 8.77 6.77 5.40
CA VAL A 137 8.38 7.46 4.16
C VAL A 137 9.63 7.92 3.44
N TRP A 138 9.84 7.46 2.21
CA TRP A 138 10.95 7.88 1.37
C TRP A 138 10.70 9.27 0.79
N THR A 139 11.53 10.25 1.16
CA THR A 139 11.42 11.64 0.68
C THR A 139 12.46 12.00 -0.41
N GLY A 140 13.38 11.08 -0.68
CA GLY A 140 14.53 11.34 -1.57
C GLY A 140 15.75 11.96 -0.86
N ASN A 141 15.55 12.60 0.30
CA ASN A 141 16.60 13.29 1.05
C ASN A 141 16.95 12.60 2.38
N ASN A 142 16.22 11.56 2.77
CA ASN A 142 16.37 10.88 4.07
C ASN A 142 17.09 9.53 3.96
N GLN A 143 18.08 9.44 3.07
CA GLN A 143 18.83 8.20 2.83
C GLN A 143 19.55 7.68 4.08
N GLU A 144 20.05 8.57 4.94
CA GLU A 144 20.73 8.16 6.19
C GLU A 144 19.78 7.42 7.13
N MET A 145 18.58 7.94 7.31
CA MET A 145 17.53 7.31 8.10
C MET A 145 17.18 5.93 7.51
N PHE A 146 16.99 5.83 6.19
CA PHE A 146 16.72 4.57 5.51
C PHE A 146 17.88 3.59 5.65
N SER A 147 19.13 4.04 5.51
CA SER A 147 20.32 3.20 5.68
C SER A 147 20.38 2.61 7.09
N LYS A 148 20.02 3.39 8.10
CA LYS A 148 20.12 2.99 9.51
C LYS A 148 18.97 2.08 9.97
N TYR A 149 17.75 2.28 9.46
CA TYR A 149 16.55 1.66 10.02
C TYR A 149 15.77 0.76 9.05
N VAL A 150 16.04 0.84 7.75
CA VAL A 150 15.28 0.12 6.72
C VAL A 150 16.14 -0.85 5.92
N TYR A 151 17.43 -0.56 5.76
CA TYR A 151 18.32 -1.44 5.01
C TYR A 151 18.46 -2.80 5.70
N THR A 152 18.44 -3.85 4.90
CA THR A 152 18.59 -5.22 5.37
C THR A 152 20.03 -5.47 5.82
N GLU A 153 20.20 -6.01 7.01
CA GLU A 153 21.45 -6.49 7.56
C GLU A 153 21.60 -8.01 7.41
N LEU A 154 22.82 -8.52 7.65
CA LEU A 154 23.05 -9.97 7.60
C LEU A 154 22.25 -10.70 8.69
N SER A 155 22.17 -10.12 9.88
CA SER A 155 21.37 -10.63 11.00
C SER A 155 19.91 -10.84 10.64
N ASP A 156 19.30 -9.92 9.88
CA ASP A 156 17.89 -10.04 9.44
C ASP A 156 17.68 -11.29 8.57
N ILE A 157 18.70 -11.62 7.76
CA ILE A 157 18.65 -12.79 6.89
C ILE A 157 18.86 -14.07 7.67
N GLU A 158 19.81 -14.08 8.61
CA GLU A 158 20.12 -15.25 9.45
C GLU A 158 18.96 -15.61 10.36
N GLU A 159 18.21 -14.62 10.84
CA GLU A 159 16.99 -14.81 11.64
C GLU A 159 15.77 -15.21 10.80
N THR A 160 15.83 -15.05 9.48
CA THR A 160 14.70 -15.34 8.60
C THR A 160 14.44 -16.85 8.49
N LYS A 161 13.33 -17.31 9.04
CA LYS A 161 12.85 -18.69 8.86
C LYS A 161 12.08 -18.82 7.56
N ILE A 162 12.78 -19.17 6.49
CA ILE A 162 12.17 -19.38 5.18
C ILE A 162 11.96 -20.88 4.89
N ASN A 163 10.78 -21.26 4.43
CA ASN A 163 10.52 -22.60 3.94
C ASN A 163 10.74 -22.69 2.41
N LEU A 164 10.83 -23.91 1.89
CA LEU A 164 11.08 -24.16 0.47
C LEU A 164 10.02 -23.48 -0.44
N ASN A 165 8.75 -23.49 -0.04
CA ASN A 165 7.69 -22.85 -0.82
C ASN A 165 7.89 -21.34 -0.93
N ALA A 166 8.27 -20.68 0.17
CA ALA A 166 8.58 -19.26 0.18
C ALA A 166 9.81 -18.94 -0.67
N LEU A 167 10.85 -19.78 -0.60
CA LEU A 167 12.05 -19.64 -1.43
C LEU A 167 11.74 -19.74 -2.92
N PHE A 168 10.95 -20.76 -3.33
CA PHE A 168 10.53 -20.90 -4.72
C PHE A 168 9.61 -19.76 -5.18
N ARG A 169 8.74 -19.27 -4.29
CA ARG A 169 7.91 -18.09 -4.56
C ARG A 169 8.78 -16.86 -4.81
N ASN A 170 9.73 -16.56 -3.93
CA ASN A 170 10.62 -15.40 -4.05
C ASN A 170 11.48 -15.45 -5.33
N LYS A 171 11.76 -16.65 -5.84
CA LYS A 171 12.44 -16.85 -7.14
C LYS A 171 11.55 -16.47 -8.34
N LYS A 172 10.23 -16.55 -8.21
CA LYS A 172 9.28 -16.42 -9.33
C LYS A 172 8.44 -15.16 -9.29
N LEU A 173 8.12 -14.68 -8.09
CA LEU A 173 7.16 -13.61 -7.85
C LEU A 173 7.70 -12.63 -6.82
N ASN A 174 7.31 -11.38 -6.96
CA ASN A 174 7.47 -10.39 -5.92
C ASN A 174 6.23 -10.39 -5.02
N SER A 175 6.32 -10.96 -3.81
CA SER A 175 5.16 -11.07 -2.91
C SER A 175 4.68 -9.73 -2.36
N ASN A 176 5.47 -8.63 -2.51
CA ASN A 176 5.03 -7.29 -2.13
C ASN A 176 4.09 -6.66 -3.17
N PHE A 177 4.18 -7.12 -4.43
CA PHE A 177 3.45 -6.51 -5.55
C PHE A 177 2.47 -7.46 -6.22
N TYR A 178 2.72 -8.76 -6.11
CA TYR A 178 1.93 -9.76 -6.82
C TYR A 178 0.45 -9.72 -6.44
N GLY A 179 -0.40 -9.53 -7.45
CA GLY A 179 -1.85 -9.46 -7.28
C GLY A 179 -2.36 -8.09 -6.83
N LEU A 180 -1.49 -7.09 -6.64
CA LEU A 180 -1.90 -5.74 -6.28
C LEU A 180 -2.01 -4.85 -7.53
N ILE A 181 -3.14 -4.15 -7.63
CA ILE A 181 -3.45 -3.19 -8.68
C ILE A 181 -3.81 -1.86 -8.01
N ASP A 182 -3.17 -0.80 -8.45
CA ASP A 182 -3.46 0.56 -8.02
C ASP A 182 -4.32 1.27 -9.06
N ILE A 183 -5.30 2.01 -8.59
CA ILE A 183 -6.15 2.83 -9.44
C ILE A 183 -6.00 4.28 -8.96
N ALA A 184 -5.44 5.09 -9.84
CA ALA A 184 -5.19 6.49 -9.54
C ALA A 184 -6.47 7.34 -9.63
N PRO A 185 -6.48 8.54 -9.03
CA PRO A 185 -7.64 9.43 -9.03
C PRO A 185 -8.11 9.85 -10.44
N ASP A 186 -7.24 9.84 -11.43
CA ASP A 186 -7.55 10.13 -12.84
C ASP A 186 -8.11 8.92 -13.61
N GLY A 187 -8.31 7.79 -12.94
CA GLY A 187 -8.78 6.53 -13.49
C GLY A 187 -7.73 5.67 -14.15
N ASN A 188 -6.45 6.08 -14.13
CA ASN A 188 -5.37 5.24 -14.64
C ASN A 188 -5.13 4.04 -13.72
N VAL A 189 -4.88 2.88 -14.32
CA VAL A 189 -4.70 1.60 -13.63
C VAL A 189 -3.26 1.15 -13.77
N TYR A 190 -2.65 0.78 -12.65
CA TYR A 190 -1.24 0.37 -12.56
C TYR A 190 -1.09 -0.98 -11.87
N ALA A 191 -0.08 -1.75 -12.23
CA ALA A 191 0.44 -2.75 -11.31
C ALA A 191 1.12 -2.02 -10.16
N HIS A 192 0.90 -2.45 -8.91
CA HIS A 192 1.46 -1.79 -7.73
C HIS A 192 2.97 -1.56 -7.86
N GLY A 193 3.41 -0.34 -7.59
CA GLY A 193 4.80 0.09 -7.75
C GLY A 193 5.24 0.40 -9.20
N SER A 194 4.38 0.23 -10.21
CA SER A 194 4.69 0.59 -11.59
C SER A 194 4.47 2.08 -11.83
N LYS A 195 5.40 2.71 -12.56
CA LYS A 195 5.24 4.10 -13.06
C LYS A 195 4.46 4.17 -14.38
N LYS A 196 4.17 3.02 -14.99
CA LYS A 196 3.52 2.93 -16.30
C LYS A 196 2.14 2.35 -16.17
N SER A 197 1.13 3.13 -16.59
CA SER A 197 -0.25 2.68 -16.61
C SER A 197 -0.46 1.50 -17.57
N ILE A 198 -1.41 0.66 -17.23
CA ILE A 198 -1.84 -0.49 -18.03
C ILE A 198 -3.07 -0.13 -18.86
N ALA A 199 -4.03 0.56 -18.25
CA ALA A 199 -5.32 0.93 -18.81
C ALA A 199 -5.86 2.16 -18.10
N ASN A 200 -7.02 2.66 -18.57
CA ASN A 200 -7.81 3.64 -17.85
C ASN A 200 -9.25 3.13 -17.67
N VAL A 201 -9.86 3.39 -16.53
CA VAL A 201 -11.24 2.97 -16.21
C VAL A 201 -12.26 3.48 -17.24
N ASN A 202 -11.97 4.62 -17.87
CA ASN A 202 -12.83 5.23 -18.88
C ASN A 202 -12.65 4.62 -20.29
N ASP A 203 -11.71 3.70 -20.47
CA ASP A 203 -11.48 3.08 -21.76
C ASP A 203 -12.71 2.25 -22.16
N LYS A 204 -13.10 2.33 -23.42
CA LYS A 204 -14.21 1.52 -23.94
C LYS A 204 -13.89 0.04 -23.84
N GLY A 205 -14.71 -0.69 -23.08
CA GLY A 205 -14.50 -2.13 -22.85
C GLY A 205 -13.45 -2.41 -21.78
N PHE A 206 -13.23 -1.50 -20.85
CA PHE A 206 -12.33 -1.69 -19.70
C PHE A 206 -12.63 -3.01 -18.97
N SER A 207 -11.59 -3.77 -18.70
CA SER A 207 -11.66 -5.05 -18.00
C SER A 207 -10.45 -5.23 -17.08
N LEU A 208 -10.69 -5.46 -15.79
CA LEU A 208 -9.61 -5.81 -14.85
C LEU A 208 -8.95 -7.14 -15.16
N VAL A 209 -9.67 -8.08 -15.80
CA VAL A 209 -9.08 -9.35 -16.25
C VAL A 209 -8.02 -9.09 -17.31
N ASP A 210 -8.30 -8.20 -18.26
CA ASP A 210 -7.32 -7.82 -19.29
C ASP A 210 -6.11 -7.09 -18.69
N VAL A 211 -6.32 -6.26 -17.67
CA VAL A 211 -5.22 -5.62 -16.89
C VAL A 211 -4.32 -6.69 -16.27
N VAL A 212 -4.88 -7.69 -15.61
CA VAL A 212 -4.13 -8.80 -15.01
C VAL A 212 -3.35 -9.58 -16.07
N ILE A 213 -3.99 -9.90 -17.19
CA ILE A 213 -3.35 -10.62 -18.30
C ILE A 213 -2.20 -9.80 -18.90
N ASP A 214 -2.38 -8.49 -19.06
CA ASP A 214 -1.34 -7.59 -19.59
C ASP A 214 -0.14 -7.50 -18.64
N GLU A 215 -0.37 -7.39 -17.32
CA GLU A 215 0.71 -7.43 -16.35
C GLU A 215 1.47 -8.75 -16.38
N PHE A 216 0.78 -9.88 -16.46
CA PHE A 216 1.44 -11.18 -16.60
C PHE A 216 2.29 -11.30 -17.88
N LYS A 217 1.86 -10.69 -18.98
CA LYS A 217 2.61 -10.68 -20.24
C LYS A 217 3.82 -9.76 -20.20
N LYS A 218 3.68 -8.58 -19.59
CA LYS A 218 4.71 -7.53 -19.61
C LYS A 218 5.63 -7.57 -18.40
N ASN A 219 5.23 -8.21 -17.30
CA ASN A 219 6.02 -8.40 -16.07
C ASN A 219 6.63 -7.10 -15.52
N ARG A 220 5.81 -6.07 -15.28
CA ARG A 220 6.30 -4.76 -14.82
C ARG A 220 6.83 -4.84 -13.39
N THR A 221 6.02 -5.39 -12.46
CA THR A 221 6.36 -5.45 -11.03
C THR A 221 6.10 -6.80 -10.38
N TRP A 222 5.06 -7.53 -10.80
CA TRP A 222 4.67 -8.77 -10.13
C TRP A 222 5.75 -9.87 -10.16
N ARG A 223 6.62 -9.83 -11.16
CA ARG A 223 7.78 -10.73 -11.27
C ARG A 223 9.12 -10.01 -11.16
N LEU A 224 9.14 -8.81 -10.57
CA LEU A 224 10.37 -8.11 -10.26
C LEU A 224 11.03 -8.75 -9.04
N THR A 225 11.78 -9.82 -9.29
CA THR A 225 12.50 -10.56 -8.25
C THR A 225 13.93 -10.06 -8.10
N ARG A 226 14.63 -10.53 -7.07
CA ARG A 226 16.06 -10.20 -6.85
C ARG A 226 16.98 -10.63 -8.00
N ASP A 227 16.58 -11.63 -8.82
CA ASP A 227 17.33 -12.02 -10.03
C ASP A 227 17.32 -10.92 -11.12
N CYS A 228 16.35 -10.01 -11.09
CA CYS A 228 16.25 -8.89 -12.02
C CYS A 228 17.02 -7.64 -11.55
N THR A 229 17.75 -7.72 -10.44
CA THR A 229 18.43 -6.61 -9.79
C THR A 229 19.94 -6.81 -9.69
N LYS A 230 20.64 -5.84 -9.06
CA LYS A 230 22.06 -5.99 -8.71
C LYS A 230 22.33 -7.17 -7.77
N CYS A 231 21.30 -7.72 -7.13
CA CYS A 231 21.40 -8.87 -6.23
C CYS A 231 21.51 -10.21 -6.97
N LYS A 232 21.49 -10.24 -8.30
CA LYS A 232 21.52 -11.48 -9.10
C LYS A 232 22.63 -12.47 -8.69
N LEU A 233 23.79 -11.96 -8.30
CA LEU A 233 24.94 -12.77 -7.88
C LEU A 233 24.99 -13.03 -6.37
N CYS A 234 24.13 -12.39 -5.58
CA CYS A 234 24.09 -12.57 -4.14
C CYS A 234 23.56 -13.96 -3.77
N PRO A 235 24.25 -14.73 -2.89
CA PRO A 235 23.77 -16.04 -2.47
C PRO A 235 22.45 -15.98 -1.70
N TYR A 236 22.17 -14.87 -1.02
CA TYR A 236 20.97 -14.67 -0.20
C TYR A 236 19.75 -14.17 -0.98
N ARG A 237 19.84 -13.94 -2.30
CA ARG A 237 18.81 -13.26 -3.09
C ARG A 237 17.40 -13.83 -2.98
N PHE A 238 17.24 -15.11 -2.64
CA PHE A 238 15.93 -15.74 -2.48
C PHE A 238 15.48 -15.85 -1.02
N VAL A 239 16.41 -15.66 -0.08
CA VAL A 239 16.10 -15.58 1.36
C VAL A 239 15.76 -14.15 1.75
N CYS A 240 16.43 -13.17 1.14
CA CYS A 240 16.14 -11.75 1.31
C CYS A 240 14.66 -11.44 1.06
N PRO A 241 14.12 -10.42 1.75
CA PRO A 241 12.82 -9.86 1.42
C PRO A 241 12.72 -9.52 -0.07
N PRO A 242 11.55 -9.65 -0.70
CA PRO A 242 11.34 -9.24 -2.08
C PRO A 242 11.69 -7.76 -2.30
N VAL A 243 11.92 -7.38 -3.56
CA VAL A 243 12.15 -5.97 -3.91
C VAL A 243 11.03 -5.10 -3.36
N SER A 244 11.38 -4.02 -2.67
CA SER A 244 10.46 -3.12 -2.00
C SER A 244 10.05 -1.95 -2.88
N ILE A 245 8.97 -1.27 -2.50
CA ILE A 245 8.55 -0.02 -3.15
C ILE A 245 9.62 1.07 -3.00
N PHE A 246 10.34 1.10 -1.87
CA PHE A 246 11.41 2.06 -1.61
C PHE A 246 12.59 1.88 -2.58
N GLU A 247 12.93 0.64 -2.92
CA GLU A 247 13.99 0.35 -3.91
C GLU A 247 13.60 0.83 -5.31
N ILE A 248 12.30 0.77 -5.65
CA ILE A 248 11.78 1.30 -6.92
C ILE A 248 11.74 2.83 -6.92
N GLN A 249 11.26 3.44 -5.83
CA GLN A 249 11.12 4.89 -5.71
C GLN A 249 12.47 5.60 -5.71
N SER A 250 13.42 5.06 -4.93
CA SER A 250 14.78 5.62 -4.83
C SER A 250 15.65 5.33 -6.05
N ASN A 251 15.19 4.49 -6.97
CA ASN A 251 16.00 3.92 -8.05
C ASN A 251 17.28 3.19 -7.55
N GLN A 252 17.30 2.82 -6.28
CA GLN A 252 18.36 2.08 -5.62
C GLN A 252 17.94 0.62 -5.50
N ILE A 253 18.37 -0.21 -6.44
CA ILE A 253 17.98 -1.62 -6.52
C ILE A 253 18.64 -2.48 -5.41
N LYS A 254 19.31 -1.86 -4.45
CA LYS A 254 19.95 -2.53 -3.31
C LYS A 254 19.81 -1.65 -2.07
N MET A 255 18.91 -2.03 -1.17
CA MET A 255 18.81 -1.44 0.17
C MET A 255 19.27 -2.48 1.20
N CYS A 256 20.57 -2.76 1.24
CA CYS A 256 21.19 -3.64 2.25
C CYS A 256 22.66 -3.29 2.48
N HIS A 257 23.16 -3.66 3.67
CA HIS A 257 24.56 -3.51 4.07
C HIS A 257 25.44 -4.71 3.69
N ILE A 258 24.86 -5.75 3.12
CA ILE A 258 25.58 -7.00 2.85
C ILE A 258 26.56 -6.83 1.69
N ASN A 259 27.82 -7.07 1.95
CA ASN A 259 28.87 -7.16 0.92
C ASN A 259 29.19 -8.63 0.64
N TYR A 260 28.52 -9.22 -0.33
CA TYR A 260 28.69 -10.64 -0.67
C TYR A 260 30.05 -10.96 -1.34
N ASN A 261 30.85 -9.96 -1.71
CA ASN A 261 32.20 -10.16 -2.23
C ASN A 261 33.22 -10.42 -1.10
N GLU A 262 32.83 -10.24 0.15
CA GLU A 262 33.62 -10.46 1.34
C GLU A 262 33.22 -11.76 2.08
N LEU A 263 32.24 -12.48 1.58
CA LEU A 263 31.79 -13.78 2.08
C LEU A 263 32.42 -14.93 1.27
#